data_88c5c8d77940bcd75cd2eb5c53262821
#
_entry.id   88c5c8d77940bcd75cd2eb5c53262821
#
_cell.length_a   1.000
_cell.length_b   1.000
_cell.length_c   1.000
_cell.angle_alpha   90.00
_cell.angle_beta   90.00
_cell.angle_gamma   90.00
#
_symmetry.space_group_name_H-M   'P 1'
#
loop_
_entity.id
_entity.type
_entity.pdbx_description
1 polymer ?
#
loop_
_entity_poly.entity_id
_entity_poly.type
_entity_poly.pdbx_seq_one_letter_code
_entity_poly.pdbx_strand_id
1 'polypeptide(L)'
;MNSKKRFFTFLYLSFLLIPASLFFSCKEKKNTEILKQEQRFIINYGNFEDEIDLFDIMQQGTNIETYIHMRNGFFYITNGKAKKVMQFTSYGDLLGILYNSETNPTPSFSINENIGESVKGTQMATAYQFQAPSNLAVDNNKNIYVVDQLPQERQELDPEKNIWLKNVVLRFSSNGEYLDYLGQQGLGGTPFPYIQNVFCTEKNEPVVVSITNDGYIVNWFNQDGFPLFTVPIEINLLPNPFETIDKDVYKSLDIIIPDYNTRTLYLKIDYYQSEIDPNSGFCSAVSYAATYIYPLNVESGIYGEPVLVPSYEEQSKDSGEADIKPYELLGITESGYFFFITPLENGYDLQIMQNNGQKIIHKKLLVQQEDLLFSRLDLSKEGIISAILANNFEASVVWWRADETIDSLIN
;
A
#
# COMPACT_ATOMS: atom_id res chain seq x y z
N MET A 1 -48.81 75.92 28.70
CA MET A 1 -47.64 75.55 29.58
C MET A 1 -47.70 74.02 29.80
N ASN A 2 -46.68 73.31 29.35
CA ASN A 2 -46.47 71.91 29.52
C ASN A 2 -47.13 70.86 28.59
N SER A 3 -46.62 70.83 27.40
CA SER A 3 -46.73 69.69 26.49
C SER A 3 -45.29 69.23 26.14
N LYS A 4 -44.65 68.46 26.92
CA LYS A 4 -43.36 67.80 26.65
C LYS A 4 -43.11 66.66 27.62
N LYS A 5 -43.83 65.58 27.55
CA LYS A 5 -43.51 64.31 28.25
C LYS A 5 -44.36 63.15 27.77
N ARG A 6 -44.38 62.88 26.48
CA ARG A 6 -44.99 61.63 25.92
C ARG A 6 -44.35 61.21 24.61
N PHE A 7 -43.02 61.31 24.49
CA PHE A 7 -42.35 60.86 23.28
C PHE A 7 -41.12 59.97 23.50
N PHE A 8 -40.94 59.45 24.70
CA PHE A 8 -39.74 58.67 25.03
C PHE A 8 -39.98 57.24 25.50
N THR A 9 -41.18 56.71 25.36
CA THR A 9 -41.52 55.37 25.86
C THR A 9 -41.86 54.37 24.75
N PHE A 10 -41.68 54.70 23.48
CA PHE A 10 -41.99 53.82 22.35
C PHE A 10 -40.77 53.35 21.55
N LEU A 11 -39.55 53.66 21.98
CA LEU A 11 -38.32 53.31 21.27
C LEU A 11 -37.51 52.21 21.94
N TYR A 12 -38.02 51.52 22.94
CA TYR A 12 -37.29 50.43 23.66
C TYR A 12 -37.94 49.05 23.58
N LEU A 13 -38.95 48.87 22.73
CA LEU A 13 -39.64 47.57 22.62
C LEU A 13 -39.51 46.92 21.24
N SER A 14 -38.61 47.41 20.36
CA SER A 14 -38.41 46.85 19.00
C SER A 14 -37.04 46.19 18.81
N PHE A 15 -36.28 45.93 19.92
CA PHE A 15 -34.92 45.37 19.80
C PHE A 15 -34.76 44.01 20.46
N LEU A 16 -35.82 43.22 20.60
CA LEU A 16 -35.77 41.91 21.24
C LEU A 16 -36.58 40.85 20.44
N LEU A 17 -36.43 40.88 19.12
CA LEU A 17 -36.81 39.77 18.25
C LEU A 17 -35.66 39.49 17.27
N ILE A 18 -34.49 39.08 17.84
CA ILE A 18 -33.51 38.31 17.07
C ILE A 18 -34.13 36.95 16.91
N PRO A 19 -34.50 36.50 15.71
CA PRO A 19 -34.85 35.10 15.52
C PRO A 19 -33.58 34.33 15.87
N ALA A 20 -33.65 33.51 16.92
CA ALA A 20 -32.74 32.39 17.10
C ALA A 20 -32.90 31.50 15.86
N SER A 21 -32.23 31.86 14.77
CA SER A 21 -31.95 30.96 13.68
C SER A 21 -31.12 29.85 14.31
N LEU A 22 -31.81 28.83 14.75
CA LEU A 22 -31.31 27.50 15.04
C LEU A 22 -30.38 27.13 13.87
N PHE A 23 -29.08 27.22 14.10
CA PHE A 23 -28.11 26.49 13.34
C PHE A 23 -28.36 24.99 13.64
N PHE A 24 -29.44 24.45 13.05
CA PHE A 24 -29.45 23.06 12.73
C PHE A 24 -28.36 22.89 11.66
N SER A 25 -27.16 22.66 12.10
CA SER A 25 -26.20 21.93 11.31
C SER A 25 -26.80 20.55 11.12
N CYS A 26 -27.62 20.40 10.07
CA CYS A 26 -27.82 19.10 9.47
C CYS A 26 -26.42 18.61 9.10
N LYS A 27 -25.83 17.73 9.92
CA LYS A 27 -24.87 16.77 9.42
C LYS A 27 -25.62 15.99 8.35
N GLU A 28 -25.54 16.44 7.09
CA GLU A 28 -25.87 15.59 5.97
C GLU A 28 -25.10 14.30 6.23
N LYS A 29 -25.81 13.22 6.44
CA LYS A 29 -25.25 11.88 6.23
C LYS A 29 -24.86 11.89 4.76
N LYS A 30 -23.60 12.26 4.47
CA LYS A 30 -23.01 12.04 3.15
C LYS A 30 -23.19 10.55 2.90
N ASN A 31 -24.11 10.21 2.00
CA ASN A 31 -24.22 8.85 1.50
C ASN A 31 -22.87 8.59 0.83
N THR A 32 -21.98 7.90 1.54
CA THR A 32 -20.67 7.52 1.00
C THR A 32 -20.95 6.58 -0.16
N GLU A 33 -20.55 6.98 -1.35
CA GLU A 33 -20.75 6.22 -2.57
C GLU A 33 -19.95 4.91 -2.50
N ILE A 34 -20.58 3.83 -2.97
CA ILE A 34 -20.00 2.49 -2.99
C ILE A 34 -19.36 2.27 -4.34
N LEU A 35 -18.08 1.91 -4.37
CA LEU A 35 -17.43 1.44 -5.58
C LEU A 35 -17.87 -0.01 -5.86
N LYS A 36 -18.26 -0.24 -7.11
CA LYS A 36 -18.71 -1.56 -7.54
C LYS A 36 -17.53 -2.50 -7.67
N GLN A 37 -17.61 -3.63 -6.98
CA GLN A 37 -16.68 -4.74 -7.16
C GLN A 37 -16.99 -5.46 -8.47
N GLU A 38 -15.95 -5.75 -9.26
CA GLU A 38 -16.03 -6.56 -10.45
C GLU A 38 -15.10 -7.76 -10.32
N GLN A 39 -15.66 -8.96 -10.35
CA GLN A 39 -14.87 -10.18 -10.42
C GLN A 39 -14.27 -10.32 -11.82
N ARG A 40 -12.95 -10.52 -11.87
CA ARG A 40 -12.23 -10.68 -13.13
C ARG A 40 -12.12 -12.14 -13.52
N PHE A 41 -11.56 -12.96 -12.65
CA PHE A 41 -11.42 -14.39 -12.84
C PHE A 41 -11.24 -15.11 -11.51
N ILE A 42 -11.29 -16.43 -11.55
CA ILE A 42 -11.09 -17.32 -10.42
C ILE A 42 -9.78 -18.07 -10.64
N ILE A 43 -9.03 -18.29 -9.56
CA ILE A 43 -7.85 -19.15 -9.52
C ILE A 43 -8.17 -20.32 -8.59
N ASN A 44 -8.01 -21.54 -9.09
CA ASN A 44 -8.20 -22.74 -8.28
C ASN A 44 -7.01 -22.96 -7.34
N TYR A 45 -7.23 -23.72 -6.28
CA TYR A 45 -6.14 -24.13 -5.38
C TYR A 45 -5.40 -25.34 -5.92
N GLY A 46 -4.07 -25.25 -5.88
CA GLY A 46 -3.18 -26.32 -6.32
C GLY A 46 -1.82 -25.79 -6.77
N ASN A 47 -1.06 -26.68 -7.44
CA ASN A 47 0.31 -26.42 -7.89
C ASN A 47 0.50 -26.38 -9.41
N PHE A 48 -0.58 -26.58 -10.21
CA PHE A 48 -0.47 -26.44 -11.65
C PHE A 48 -0.17 -24.99 -12.05
N GLU A 49 0.14 -24.76 -13.31
CA GLU A 49 0.64 -23.49 -13.83
C GLU A 49 -0.31 -22.29 -13.60
N ASP A 50 -1.63 -22.53 -13.56
CA ASP A 50 -2.69 -21.54 -13.38
C ASP A 50 -3.39 -21.62 -12.00
N GLU A 51 -2.86 -22.44 -11.09
CA GLU A 51 -3.38 -22.62 -9.75
C GLU A 51 -2.55 -21.85 -8.71
N ILE A 52 -3.10 -21.69 -7.50
CA ILE A 52 -2.45 -21.00 -6.39
C ILE A 52 -2.43 -21.86 -5.12
N ASP A 53 -1.31 -21.93 -4.43
CA ASP A 53 -1.18 -22.60 -3.14
C ASP A 53 -1.12 -21.57 -2.01
N LEU A 54 -2.23 -21.38 -1.31
CA LEU A 54 -2.36 -20.34 -0.25
C LEU A 54 -2.28 -20.91 1.16
N PHE A 55 -2.68 -22.18 1.36
CA PHE A 55 -2.92 -22.70 2.70
C PHE A 55 -1.98 -23.87 3.03
N ASP A 56 -1.38 -23.81 4.22
CA ASP A 56 -0.70 -24.96 4.80
C ASP A 56 -1.62 -25.62 5.83
N ILE A 57 -2.12 -26.80 5.48
CA ILE A 57 -3.02 -27.58 6.34
C ILE A 57 -2.30 -28.01 7.65
N MET A 58 -0.96 -28.03 7.65
CA MET A 58 -0.16 -28.55 8.76
C MET A 58 0.44 -27.47 9.67
N GLN A 59 0.48 -26.20 9.24
CA GLN A 59 1.12 -25.11 9.99
C GLN A 59 0.15 -23.95 10.23
N GLN A 60 -0.39 -23.88 11.43
CA GLN A 60 -1.09 -22.69 11.89
C GLN A 60 -0.07 -21.55 12.06
N GLY A 61 -0.20 -20.46 11.28
CA GLY A 61 0.53 -19.21 11.47
C GLY A 61 1.74 -18.97 10.57
N THR A 62 1.88 -19.65 9.45
CA THR A 62 2.85 -19.27 8.42
C THR A 62 2.40 -17.98 7.69
N ASN A 63 3.33 -17.03 7.56
CA ASN A 63 3.15 -15.88 6.70
C ASN A 63 2.88 -16.36 5.27
N ILE A 64 1.70 -16.05 4.74
CA ILE A 64 1.35 -16.36 3.35
C ILE A 64 1.96 -15.29 2.47
N GLU A 65 3.11 -15.58 1.87
CA GLU A 65 3.81 -14.67 0.96
C GLU A 65 3.19 -14.75 -0.43
N THR A 66 1.98 -14.16 -0.57
CA THR A 66 1.27 -14.07 -1.83
C THR A 66 0.92 -12.62 -2.10
N TYR A 67 1.30 -12.13 -3.26
CA TYR A 67 1.12 -10.75 -3.68
C TYR A 67 0.45 -10.70 -5.04
N ILE A 68 -0.31 -9.64 -5.26
CA ILE A 68 -0.87 -9.28 -6.57
C ILE A 68 -0.34 -7.90 -6.94
N HIS A 69 -0.03 -7.70 -8.20
CA HIS A 69 0.31 -6.40 -8.77
C HIS A 69 -0.35 -6.25 -10.13
N MET A 70 -0.97 -5.11 -10.36
CA MET A 70 -1.63 -4.81 -11.62
C MET A 70 -0.85 -3.74 -12.40
N ARG A 71 -0.49 -4.05 -13.65
CA ARG A 71 0.15 -3.09 -14.54
C ARG A 71 -0.41 -3.19 -15.96
N ASN A 72 -0.90 -2.09 -16.51
CA ASN A 72 -1.42 -2.00 -17.89
C ASN A 72 -2.46 -3.09 -18.23
N GLY A 73 -3.36 -3.40 -17.28
CA GLY A 73 -4.42 -4.39 -17.46
C GLY A 73 -3.98 -5.86 -17.34
N PHE A 74 -2.72 -6.12 -16.97
CA PHE A 74 -2.22 -7.46 -16.66
C PHE A 74 -2.09 -7.62 -15.14
N PHE A 75 -2.37 -8.83 -14.67
CA PHE A 75 -2.18 -9.20 -13.28
C PHE A 75 -0.94 -10.07 -13.15
N TYR A 76 -0.08 -9.69 -12.21
CA TYR A 76 1.11 -10.44 -11.82
C TYR A 76 0.90 -10.93 -10.39
N ILE A 77 1.00 -12.23 -10.19
CA ILE A 77 0.72 -12.85 -8.89
C ILE A 77 1.94 -13.65 -8.46
N THR A 78 2.53 -13.26 -7.35
CA THR A 78 3.58 -14.05 -6.70
C THR A 78 2.93 -15.03 -5.73
N ASN A 79 3.26 -16.31 -5.82
CA ASN A 79 2.86 -17.30 -4.87
C ASN A 79 4.11 -17.92 -4.20
N GLY A 80 4.47 -17.37 -3.04
CA GLY A 80 5.70 -17.72 -2.33
C GLY A 80 5.74 -19.18 -1.88
N LYS A 81 4.61 -19.73 -1.46
CA LYS A 81 4.53 -21.14 -1.05
C LYS A 81 4.82 -22.09 -2.21
N ALA A 82 4.24 -21.87 -3.38
CA ALA A 82 4.53 -22.66 -4.58
C ALA A 82 5.83 -22.24 -5.28
N LYS A 83 6.47 -21.15 -4.84
CA LYS A 83 7.70 -20.59 -5.45
C LYS A 83 7.54 -20.29 -6.93
N LYS A 84 6.50 -19.52 -7.27
CA LYS A 84 6.20 -19.13 -8.65
C LYS A 84 5.64 -17.72 -8.74
N VAL A 85 5.77 -17.13 -9.93
CA VAL A 85 5.16 -15.86 -10.34
C VAL A 85 4.36 -16.12 -11.60
N MET A 86 3.08 -15.73 -11.60
CA MET A 86 2.15 -15.97 -12.70
C MET A 86 1.73 -14.62 -13.29
N GLN A 87 1.61 -14.57 -14.61
CA GLN A 87 1.09 -13.40 -15.35
C GLN A 87 -0.23 -13.78 -16.05
N PHE A 88 -1.28 -13.01 -15.76
CA PHE A 88 -2.61 -13.21 -16.35
C PHE A 88 -3.09 -12.00 -17.13
N THR A 89 -3.94 -12.24 -18.13
CA THR A 89 -4.79 -11.18 -18.69
C THR A 89 -5.86 -10.77 -17.69
N SER A 90 -6.55 -9.66 -17.95
CA SER A 90 -7.72 -9.25 -17.16
C SER A 90 -8.93 -10.19 -17.31
N TYR A 91 -8.84 -11.19 -18.16
CA TYR A 91 -9.86 -12.23 -18.34
C TYR A 91 -9.50 -13.56 -17.68
N GLY A 92 -8.29 -13.66 -17.10
CA GLY A 92 -7.80 -14.86 -16.44
C GLY A 92 -7.01 -15.82 -17.32
N ASP A 93 -6.68 -15.44 -18.55
CA ASP A 93 -5.82 -16.27 -19.38
C ASP A 93 -4.38 -16.17 -18.87
N LEU A 94 -3.77 -17.30 -18.57
CA LEU A 94 -2.36 -17.35 -18.18
C LEU A 94 -1.48 -17.00 -19.40
N LEU A 95 -0.65 -15.98 -19.28
CA LEU A 95 0.31 -15.55 -20.31
C LEU A 95 1.71 -16.06 -20.03
N GLY A 96 2.09 -16.18 -18.76
CA GLY A 96 3.43 -16.59 -18.39
C GLY A 96 3.55 -17.06 -16.97
N ILE A 97 4.57 -17.88 -16.75
CA ILE A 97 4.96 -18.36 -15.43
C ILE A 97 6.47 -18.41 -15.27
N LEU A 98 6.95 -17.85 -14.18
CA LEU A 98 8.30 -18.08 -13.64
C LEU A 98 8.13 -19.03 -12.46
N TYR A 99 8.82 -20.18 -12.46
CA TYR A 99 8.54 -21.21 -11.47
C TYR A 99 9.77 -21.99 -11.05
N ASN A 100 9.76 -22.46 -9.80
CA ASN A 100 10.75 -23.40 -9.34
C ASN A 100 10.35 -24.82 -9.77
N SER A 101 11.15 -25.44 -10.64
CA SER A 101 10.88 -26.77 -11.22
C SER A 101 11.01 -27.93 -10.21
N GLU A 102 11.57 -27.69 -9.02
CA GLU A 102 11.65 -28.69 -7.95
C GLU A 102 10.32 -28.77 -7.17
N THR A 103 9.54 -27.70 -7.14
CA THR A 103 8.31 -27.61 -6.35
C THR A 103 7.04 -27.54 -7.20
N ASN A 104 7.16 -27.32 -8.51
CA ASN A 104 6.04 -27.22 -9.43
C ASN A 104 6.18 -28.22 -10.58
N PRO A 105 5.07 -28.76 -11.10
CA PRO A 105 5.08 -29.54 -12.33
C PRO A 105 5.53 -28.70 -13.52
N THR A 106 6.04 -29.35 -14.55
CA THR A 106 6.37 -28.67 -15.80
C THR A 106 5.07 -28.18 -16.46
N PRO A 107 4.96 -26.88 -16.82
CA PRO A 107 3.77 -26.33 -17.44
C PRO A 107 3.38 -27.09 -18.73
N SER A 108 2.09 -27.36 -18.90
CA SER A 108 1.58 -28.22 -19.96
C SER A 108 1.90 -27.69 -21.37
N PHE A 109 1.91 -26.36 -21.54
CA PHE A 109 2.20 -25.72 -22.83
C PHE A 109 3.71 -25.77 -23.20
N SER A 110 4.63 -25.93 -22.24
CA SER A 110 6.06 -26.09 -22.54
C SER A 110 6.43 -27.50 -22.97
N ILE A 111 5.59 -28.50 -22.71
CA ILE A 111 5.83 -29.89 -23.12
C ILE A 111 5.62 -30.04 -24.66
N ASN A 112 4.68 -29.28 -25.22
CA ASN A 112 4.33 -29.37 -26.65
C ASN A 112 5.44 -28.82 -27.57
N GLU A 113 6.29 -27.91 -27.12
CA GLU A 113 7.46 -27.44 -27.90
C GLU A 113 8.48 -28.55 -28.15
N ASN A 114 8.57 -29.52 -27.26
CA ASN A 114 9.51 -30.66 -27.40
C ASN A 114 9.03 -31.74 -28.35
N ILE A 115 7.76 -31.70 -28.84
CA ILE A 115 7.19 -32.73 -29.70
C ILE A 115 7.28 -32.34 -31.21
N GLY A 116 7.89 -31.18 -31.50
CA GLY A 116 8.15 -30.78 -32.91
C GLY A 116 6.96 -30.16 -33.66
N GLU A 117 5.86 -29.92 -32.99
CA GLU A 117 4.80 -29.05 -33.49
C GLU A 117 5.11 -27.59 -33.13
N SER A 118 5.58 -26.84 -34.13
CA SER A 118 5.86 -25.40 -33.97
C SER A 118 4.54 -24.59 -33.91
N VAL A 119 3.72 -24.87 -32.91
CA VAL A 119 2.73 -23.91 -32.45
C VAL A 119 3.54 -22.93 -31.59
N LYS A 120 3.87 -21.76 -32.12
CA LYS A 120 4.38 -20.64 -31.33
C LYS A 120 3.30 -20.31 -30.34
N GLY A 121 3.37 -20.93 -29.17
CA GLY A 121 2.53 -20.61 -28.04
C GLY A 121 2.79 -19.15 -27.67
N THR A 122 1.73 -18.39 -27.44
CA THR A 122 1.82 -17.02 -26.89
C THR A 122 2.15 -17.05 -25.41
N GLN A 123 2.21 -18.23 -24.79
CA GLN A 123 2.47 -18.45 -23.37
C GLN A 123 3.96 -18.71 -23.15
N MET A 124 4.45 -18.28 -22.00
CA MET A 124 5.85 -18.29 -21.59
C MET A 124 6.01 -19.09 -20.31
N ALA A 125 7.01 -19.98 -20.24
CA ALA A 125 7.38 -20.69 -19.04
C ALA A 125 8.91 -20.64 -18.83
N THR A 126 9.34 -20.09 -17.70
CA THR A 126 10.76 -20.01 -17.34
C THR A 126 11.00 -20.65 -16.00
N ALA A 127 11.86 -21.67 -15.99
CA ALA A 127 12.29 -22.29 -14.74
C ALA A 127 13.35 -21.41 -14.06
N TYR A 128 13.15 -21.09 -12.79
CA TYR A 128 14.08 -20.37 -11.94
C TYR A 128 14.04 -20.92 -10.50
N GLN A 129 15.18 -21.01 -9.83
CA GLN A 129 15.33 -21.61 -8.49
C GLN A 129 14.94 -20.62 -7.38
N PHE A 130 13.69 -20.13 -7.38
CA PHE A 130 13.18 -19.29 -6.30
C PHE A 130 13.32 -19.98 -4.94
N GLN A 131 13.71 -19.21 -3.93
CA GLN A 131 13.78 -19.67 -2.53
C GLN A 131 12.49 -19.34 -1.77
N ALA A 132 12.09 -18.06 -1.74
CA ALA A 132 10.88 -17.56 -1.11
C ALA A 132 10.43 -16.26 -1.79
N PRO A 133 9.93 -16.34 -3.02
CA PRO A 133 9.49 -15.15 -3.76
C PRO A 133 8.31 -14.51 -3.05
N SER A 134 8.33 -13.16 -2.97
CA SER A 134 7.35 -12.39 -2.23
C SER A 134 6.89 -11.17 -3.04
N ASN A 135 7.07 -9.96 -2.55
CA ASN A 135 6.66 -8.71 -3.19
C ASN A 135 7.23 -8.58 -4.61
N LEU A 136 6.50 -7.96 -5.51
CA LEU A 136 6.91 -7.73 -6.87
C LEU A 136 6.49 -6.35 -7.39
N ALA A 137 7.22 -5.85 -8.39
CA ALA A 137 6.85 -4.68 -9.17
C ALA A 137 7.08 -4.94 -10.66
N VAL A 138 6.41 -4.17 -11.49
CA VAL A 138 6.53 -4.27 -12.95
C VAL A 138 6.72 -2.87 -13.53
N ASP A 139 7.70 -2.71 -14.43
CA ASP A 139 7.98 -1.44 -15.10
C ASP A 139 7.10 -1.24 -16.36
N ASN A 140 7.27 -0.09 -17.04
CA ASN A 140 6.52 0.22 -18.27
C ASN A 140 6.95 -0.66 -19.46
N ASN A 141 8.16 -1.25 -19.40
CA ASN A 141 8.66 -2.20 -20.39
C ASN A 141 8.19 -3.63 -20.11
N LYS A 142 7.39 -3.82 -19.04
CA LYS A 142 6.92 -5.11 -18.52
C LYS A 142 8.06 -6.01 -18.00
N ASN A 143 9.20 -5.43 -17.62
CA ASN A 143 10.19 -6.16 -16.85
C ASN A 143 9.63 -6.40 -15.44
N ILE A 144 9.88 -7.60 -14.91
CA ILE A 144 9.34 -8.04 -13.63
C ILE A 144 10.48 -8.02 -12.61
N TYR A 145 10.23 -7.35 -11.49
CA TYR A 145 11.14 -7.26 -10.34
C TYR A 145 10.54 -8.08 -9.22
N VAL A 146 11.22 -9.16 -8.80
CA VAL A 146 10.70 -10.10 -7.79
C VAL A 146 11.63 -10.09 -6.59
N VAL A 147 11.07 -9.81 -5.42
CA VAL A 147 11.79 -10.00 -4.15
C VAL A 147 11.88 -11.49 -3.86
N ASP A 148 13.11 -11.99 -3.65
CA ASP A 148 13.36 -13.38 -3.27
C ASP A 148 14.38 -13.44 -2.13
N GLN A 149 14.48 -14.57 -1.46
CA GLN A 149 15.52 -14.81 -0.48
C GLN A 149 16.74 -15.44 -1.12
N LEU A 150 17.92 -15.12 -0.58
CA LEU A 150 19.16 -15.81 -0.93
C LEU A 150 19.20 -17.19 -0.24
N PRO A 151 19.79 -18.21 -0.89
CA PRO A 151 20.16 -19.44 -0.22
C PRO A 151 21.00 -19.18 1.02
N GLN A 152 20.90 -20.03 2.03
CA GLN A 152 21.52 -19.78 3.34
C GLN A 152 23.03 -19.53 3.27
N GLU A 153 23.73 -20.21 2.36
CA GLU A 153 25.18 -20.09 2.13
C GLU A 153 25.60 -18.76 1.47
N ARG A 154 24.65 -18.00 0.95
CA ARG A 154 24.86 -16.66 0.34
C ARG A 154 24.34 -15.51 1.19
N GLN A 155 23.75 -15.83 2.37
CA GLN A 155 23.30 -14.80 3.30
C GLN A 155 24.50 -14.24 4.06
N GLU A 156 24.51 -12.94 4.29
CA GLU A 156 25.60 -12.21 4.92
C GLU A 156 25.10 -11.50 6.19
N LEU A 157 25.94 -11.47 7.23
CA LEU A 157 25.70 -10.66 8.42
C LEU A 157 26.46 -9.33 8.25
N ASP A 158 25.74 -8.20 8.26
CA ASP A 158 26.35 -6.88 8.41
C ASP A 158 26.77 -6.72 9.88
N PRO A 159 28.08 -6.74 10.21
CA PRO A 159 28.56 -6.70 11.58
C PRO A 159 28.40 -5.31 12.22
N GLU A 160 28.33 -4.24 11.42
CA GLU A 160 28.19 -2.86 11.93
C GLU A 160 26.77 -2.62 12.39
N LYS A 161 25.79 -3.09 11.64
CA LYS A 161 24.36 -2.92 11.94
C LYS A 161 23.75 -4.11 12.66
N ASN A 162 24.48 -5.23 12.77
CA ASN A 162 24.00 -6.49 13.30
C ASN A 162 22.69 -6.98 12.63
N ILE A 163 22.65 -6.91 11.31
CA ILE A 163 21.50 -7.25 10.48
C ILE A 163 21.88 -8.31 9.45
N TRP A 164 21.03 -9.33 9.29
CA TRP A 164 21.16 -10.29 8.22
C TRP A 164 20.72 -9.71 6.88
N LEU A 165 21.62 -9.73 5.90
CA LEU A 165 21.38 -9.39 4.50
C LEU A 165 21.04 -10.69 3.77
N LYS A 166 19.76 -10.93 3.56
CA LYS A 166 19.24 -12.20 3.06
C LYS A 166 18.29 -12.10 1.88
N ASN A 167 17.93 -10.90 1.47
CA ASN A 167 16.98 -10.67 0.38
C ASN A 167 17.69 -10.13 -0.86
N VAL A 168 17.10 -10.39 -2.01
CA VAL A 168 17.54 -9.95 -3.33
C VAL A 168 16.31 -9.53 -4.15
N VAL A 169 16.49 -8.61 -5.10
CA VAL A 169 15.45 -8.28 -6.08
C VAL A 169 15.93 -8.78 -7.44
N LEU A 170 15.30 -9.84 -7.93
CA LEU A 170 15.59 -10.46 -9.22
C LEU A 170 14.90 -9.68 -10.34
N ARG A 171 15.56 -9.56 -11.50
CA ARG A 171 14.99 -8.94 -12.69
C ARG A 171 14.78 -9.95 -13.80
N PHE A 172 13.56 -9.93 -14.36
CA PHE A 172 13.19 -10.73 -15.52
C PHE A 172 12.69 -9.81 -16.63
N SER A 173 12.99 -10.15 -17.87
CA SER A 173 12.45 -9.43 -19.05
C SER A 173 10.94 -9.67 -19.20
N SER A 174 10.31 -8.89 -20.06
CA SER A 174 8.90 -9.09 -20.44
C SER A 174 8.61 -10.46 -21.06
N ASN A 175 9.64 -11.16 -21.53
CA ASN A 175 9.56 -12.53 -22.05
C ASN A 175 9.92 -13.59 -20.99
N GLY A 176 10.07 -13.17 -19.71
CA GLY A 176 10.40 -14.06 -18.60
C GLY A 176 11.86 -14.51 -18.52
N GLU A 177 12.74 -14.00 -19.38
CA GLU A 177 14.15 -14.34 -19.29
C GLU A 177 14.77 -13.67 -18.06
N TYR A 178 15.54 -14.44 -17.26
CA TYR A 178 16.30 -13.89 -16.16
C TYR A 178 17.40 -12.95 -16.72
N LEU A 179 17.41 -11.72 -16.26
CA LEU A 179 18.41 -10.72 -16.65
C LEU A 179 19.56 -10.68 -15.64
N ASP A 180 19.25 -10.30 -14.40
CA ASP A 180 20.20 -10.14 -13.31
C ASP A 180 19.43 -9.88 -11.99
N TYR A 181 20.11 -9.31 -11.00
CA TYR A 181 19.49 -8.78 -9.78
C TYR A 181 19.96 -7.34 -9.51
N LEU A 182 19.12 -6.55 -8.85
CA LEU A 182 19.45 -5.15 -8.54
C LEU A 182 20.73 -5.07 -7.69
N GLY A 183 21.64 -4.14 -8.05
CA GLY A 183 22.89 -3.94 -7.37
C GLY A 183 23.99 -4.94 -7.71
N GLN A 184 23.80 -5.83 -8.69
CA GLN A 184 24.86 -6.76 -9.15
C GLN A 184 26.12 -6.03 -9.64
N GLN A 185 25.94 -4.88 -10.25
CA GLN A 185 27.03 -4.09 -10.82
C GLN A 185 27.26 -2.82 -9.96
N GLY A 186 28.02 -2.97 -8.89
CA GLY A 186 28.40 -1.83 -8.06
C GLY A 186 28.21 -2.02 -6.57
N LEU A 187 28.73 -1.08 -5.80
CA LEU A 187 28.52 -1.01 -4.35
C LEU A 187 27.13 -0.42 -4.09
N GLY A 188 26.20 -1.18 -3.57
CA GLY A 188 24.95 -0.57 -3.16
C GLY A 188 23.79 -1.51 -2.95
N GLY A 189 23.60 -1.89 -1.70
CA GLY A 189 22.35 -2.44 -1.22
C GLY A 189 22.12 -3.94 -1.43
N THR A 190 22.93 -4.64 -2.18
CA THR A 190 22.77 -6.08 -2.39
C THR A 190 23.86 -6.87 -1.69
N PRO A 191 23.53 -7.93 -0.92
CA PRO A 191 22.13 -8.33 -0.55
C PRO A 191 21.48 -7.32 0.37
N PHE A 192 20.12 -7.36 0.42
CA PHE A 192 19.31 -6.45 1.23
C PHE A 192 18.93 -7.07 2.58
N PRO A 193 18.67 -6.24 3.62
CA PRO A 193 17.94 -6.68 4.81
C PRO A 193 16.50 -7.08 4.43
N TYR A 194 15.58 -7.09 5.40
CA TYR A 194 14.18 -7.37 5.08
C TYR A 194 13.61 -6.29 4.14
N ILE A 195 13.19 -6.69 2.95
CA ILE A 195 12.55 -5.81 1.98
C ILE A 195 11.06 -5.70 2.33
N GLN A 196 10.61 -4.49 2.65
CA GLN A 196 9.19 -4.20 2.88
C GLN A 196 8.43 -4.13 1.54
N ASN A 197 8.96 -3.35 0.59
CA ASN A 197 8.34 -3.16 -0.71
C ASN A 197 9.39 -2.91 -1.81
N VAL A 198 8.99 -3.23 -3.04
CA VAL A 198 9.67 -2.83 -4.27
C VAL A 198 8.68 -2.10 -5.17
N PHE A 199 9.12 -1.02 -5.80
CA PHE A 199 8.31 -0.17 -6.68
C PHE A 199 9.05 0.11 -7.99
N CYS A 200 8.31 0.51 -9.03
CA CYS A 200 8.87 1.04 -10.28
C CYS A 200 8.21 2.37 -10.62
N THR A 201 9.05 3.38 -10.91
CA THR A 201 8.61 4.72 -11.32
C THR A 201 8.23 4.78 -12.81
N GLU A 202 7.68 5.91 -13.27
CA GLU A 202 7.40 6.14 -14.70
C GLU A 202 8.67 6.14 -15.57
N LYS A 203 9.84 6.39 -14.98
CA LYS A 203 11.13 6.31 -15.66
C LYS A 203 11.74 4.91 -15.68
N ASN A 204 10.98 3.89 -15.28
CA ASN A 204 11.45 2.51 -15.08
C ASN A 204 12.60 2.42 -14.07
N GLU A 205 12.62 3.31 -13.08
CA GLU A 205 13.58 3.30 -11.99
C GLU A 205 13.03 2.45 -10.86
N PRO A 206 13.65 1.31 -10.50
CA PRO A 206 13.21 0.52 -9.36
C PRO A 206 13.63 1.17 -8.04
N VAL A 207 12.73 1.08 -7.04
CA VAL A 207 12.94 1.59 -5.70
C VAL A 207 12.69 0.48 -4.70
N VAL A 208 13.69 0.18 -3.87
CA VAL A 208 13.64 -0.89 -2.86
C VAL A 208 13.60 -0.26 -1.47
N VAL A 209 12.56 -0.55 -0.71
CA VAL A 209 12.40 -0.10 0.67
C VAL A 209 12.70 -1.27 1.61
N SER A 210 13.73 -1.14 2.42
CA SER A 210 14.18 -2.16 3.36
C SER A 210 14.07 -1.69 4.80
N ILE A 211 13.70 -2.59 5.72
CA ILE A 211 13.63 -2.35 7.16
C ILE A 211 14.98 -2.69 7.79
N THR A 212 15.43 -1.85 8.70
CA THR A 212 16.63 -2.04 9.53
C THR A 212 16.26 -2.00 11.02
N ASN A 213 17.24 -2.20 11.91
CA ASN A 213 16.97 -2.11 13.35
C ASN A 213 16.58 -0.70 13.81
N ASP A 214 17.12 0.34 13.15
CA ASP A 214 16.95 1.74 13.55
C ASP A 214 15.95 2.52 12.68
N GLY A 215 15.41 1.87 11.66
CA GLY A 215 14.50 2.51 10.72
C GLY A 215 14.46 1.82 9.35
N TYR A 216 14.73 2.58 8.31
CA TYR A 216 14.62 2.10 6.93
C TYR A 216 15.83 2.53 6.09
N ILE A 217 16.07 1.79 5.00
CA ILE A 217 16.96 2.18 3.91
C ILE A 217 16.18 2.09 2.62
N VAL A 218 16.16 3.19 1.85
CA VAL A 218 15.58 3.22 0.51
C VAL A 218 16.70 3.27 -0.50
N ASN A 219 16.76 2.25 -1.37
CA ASN A 219 17.69 2.17 -2.47
C ASN A 219 16.96 2.47 -3.78
N TRP A 220 17.41 3.49 -4.49
CA TRP A 220 16.87 3.92 -5.76
C TRP A 220 17.84 3.58 -6.88
N PHE A 221 17.38 2.88 -7.90
CA PHE A 221 18.21 2.40 -9.02
C PHE A 221 17.77 3.06 -10.31
N ASN A 222 18.67 3.12 -11.30
CA ASN A 222 18.28 3.46 -12.65
C ASN A 222 17.65 2.25 -13.37
N GLN A 223 17.12 2.46 -14.57
CA GLN A 223 16.48 1.41 -15.37
C GLN A 223 17.40 0.20 -15.69
N ASP A 224 18.72 0.40 -15.65
CA ASP A 224 19.71 -0.65 -15.91
C ASP A 224 20.10 -1.41 -14.63
N GLY A 225 19.55 -1.02 -13.47
CA GLY A 225 19.80 -1.65 -12.17
C GLY A 225 21.04 -1.14 -11.43
N PHE A 226 21.62 0.00 -11.86
CA PHE A 226 22.70 0.65 -11.11
C PHE A 226 22.14 1.54 -10.01
N PRO A 227 22.73 1.53 -8.80
CA PRO A 227 22.30 2.39 -7.71
C PRO A 227 22.49 3.87 -8.04
N LEU A 228 21.45 4.68 -7.84
CA LEU A 228 21.46 6.13 -7.95
C LEU A 228 21.55 6.80 -6.59
N PHE A 229 20.71 6.35 -5.65
CA PHE A 229 20.63 6.92 -4.30
C PHE A 229 20.43 5.80 -3.26
N THR A 230 21.02 6.03 -2.08
CA THR A 230 20.74 5.27 -0.87
C THR A 230 20.35 6.26 0.21
N VAL A 231 19.12 6.18 0.68
CA VAL A 231 18.54 7.13 1.65
C VAL A 231 18.27 6.39 2.95
N PRO A 232 19.11 6.58 3.99
CA PRO A 232 18.81 6.08 5.33
C PRO A 232 17.73 6.96 5.96
N ILE A 233 16.76 6.33 6.65
CA ILE A 233 15.67 7.00 7.35
C ILE A 233 15.62 6.43 8.76
N GLU A 234 16.12 7.18 9.73
CA GLU A 234 16.16 6.80 11.13
C GLU A 234 14.88 7.27 11.83
N ILE A 235 14.22 6.37 12.58
CA ILE A 235 12.94 6.68 13.26
C ILE A 235 13.11 7.84 14.26
N ASN A 236 14.26 7.89 14.95
CA ASN A 236 14.52 8.94 15.93
C ASN A 236 14.66 10.34 15.29
N LEU A 237 15.11 10.40 14.03
CA LEU A 237 15.30 11.66 13.30
C LEU A 237 14.08 12.09 12.47
N LEU A 238 12.98 11.33 12.52
CA LEU A 238 11.74 11.70 11.83
C LEU A 238 11.20 13.04 12.37
N PRO A 239 10.60 13.88 11.52
CA PRO A 239 9.97 15.13 11.92
C PRO A 239 8.97 14.94 13.08
N ASN A 240 8.83 15.96 13.92
CA ASN A 240 7.86 15.97 15.01
C ASN A 240 7.00 17.25 14.94
N PRO A 241 5.72 17.18 14.55
CA PRO A 241 4.85 18.36 14.47
C PRO A 241 4.40 18.87 15.86
N PHE A 242 4.73 18.14 16.94
CA PHE A 242 4.34 18.43 18.32
C PHE A 242 5.49 18.90 19.20
N GLU A 243 6.60 19.40 18.64
CA GLU A 243 7.81 19.80 19.41
C GLU A 243 7.54 20.83 20.53
N THR A 244 6.43 21.57 20.44
CA THR A 244 6.05 22.59 21.45
C THR A 244 5.15 22.03 22.56
N ILE A 245 4.78 20.75 22.52
CA ILE A 245 3.87 20.14 23.48
C ILE A 245 4.69 19.36 24.52
N ASP A 246 4.44 19.64 25.81
CA ASP A 246 5.10 18.96 26.94
C ASP A 246 4.50 17.56 27.18
N LYS A 247 4.59 16.70 26.17
CA LYS A 247 4.16 15.29 26.18
C LYS A 247 5.14 14.44 25.40
N ASP A 248 5.34 13.21 25.85
CA ASP A 248 6.08 12.22 25.07
C ASP A 248 5.32 11.88 23.81
N VAL A 249 5.99 12.01 22.66
CA VAL A 249 5.46 11.70 21.34
C VAL A 249 6.19 10.50 20.77
N TYR A 250 5.42 9.47 20.45
CA TYR A 250 5.90 8.25 19.79
C TYR A 250 5.59 8.34 18.30
N LYS A 251 6.58 7.98 17.47
CA LYS A 251 6.49 8.02 16.01
C LYS A 251 6.48 6.60 15.47
N SER A 252 5.53 6.30 14.62
CA SER A 252 5.47 5.04 13.88
C SER A 252 5.51 5.33 12.39
N LEU A 253 6.62 5.00 11.74
CA LEU A 253 6.73 5.06 10.29
C LEU A 253 6.10 3.78 9.72
N ASP A 254 4.93 3.93 9.13
CA ASP A 254 4.11 2.83 8.64
C ASP A 254 4.61 2.32 7.27
N ILE A 255 4.72 3.22 6.30
CA ILE A 255 5.11 2.89 4.93
C ILE A 255 5.85 4.06 4.27
N ILE A 256 6.74 3.72 3.35
CA ILE A 256 7.43 4.64 2.47
C ILE A 256 7.08 4.29 1.03
N ILE A 257 6.58 5.27 0.26
CA ILE A 257 6.17 5.09 -1.13
C ILE A 257 6.87 6.14 -2.00
N PRO A 258 7.51 5.77 -3.12
CA PRO A 258 8.04 6.73 -4.08
C PRO A 258 6.93 7.39 -4.90
N ASP A 259 7.11 8.64 -5.27
CA ASP A 259 6.33 9.31 -6.30
C ASP A 259 6.65 8.72 -7.68
N TYR A 260 5.65 8.56 -8.54
CA TYR A 260 5.84 7.99 -9.87
C TYR A 260 6.68 8.88 -10.82
N ASN A 261 6.54 10.21 -10.70
CA ASN A 261 7.07 11.17 -11.68
C ASN A 261 8.33 11.88 -11.19
N THR A 262 8.49 12.01 -9.88
CA THR A 262 9.58 12.75 -9.24
C THR A 262 10.39 11.85 -8.32
N ARG A 263 11.60 12.27 -7.96
CA ARG A 263 12.42 11.59 -6.97
C ARG A 263 12.07 12.06 -5.56
N THR A 264 10.83 11.86 -5.20
CA THR A 264 10.26 12.15 -3.88
C THR A 264 9.80 10.86 -3.24
N LEU A 265 10.07 10.70 -1.95
CA LEU A 265 9.51 9.65 -1.12
C LEU A 265 8.41 10.26 -0.26
N TYR A 266 7.29 9.59 -0.13
CA TYR A 266 6.23 9.92 0.82
C TYR A 266 6.30 8.99 2.01
N LEU A 267 6.52 9.58 3.19
CA LEU A 267 6.61 8.87 4.46
C LEU A 267 5.29 9.06 5.22
N LYS A 268 4.53 7.99 5.41
CA LYS A 268 3.34 8.01 6.28
C LYS A 268 3.79 7.77 7.72
N ILE A 269 3.60 8.77 8.57
CA ILE A 269 4.00 8.71 9.98
C ILE A 269 2.78 8.89 10.86
N ASP A 270 2.52 7.89 11.70
CA ASP A 270 1.50 7.93 12.74
C ASP A 270 2.13 8.39 14.05
N TYR A 271 1.49 9.35 14.70
CA TYR A 271 1.92 9.92 15.96
C TYR A 271 1.00 9.52 17.08
N TYR A 272 1.61 9.16 18.19
CA TYR A 272 0.92 8.80 19.42
C TYR A 272 1.45 9.64 20.56
N GLN A 273 0.61 9.96 21.55
CA GLN A 273 0.97 10.76 22.71
C GLN A 273 0.71 10.01 24.01
N SER A 274 1.59 10.19 24.99
CA SER A 274 1.38 9.68 26.32
C SER A 274 0.23 10.40 27.03
N GLU A 275 -0.62 9.64 27.71
CA GLU A 275 -1.64 10.15 28.63
C GLU A 275 -1.12 10.00 30.06
N ILE A 276 -0.97 11.12 30.75
CA ILE A 276 -0.48 11.15 32.14
C ILE A 276 -1.69 11.13 33.07
N ASP A 277 -1.77 10.14 33.97
CA ASP A 277 -2.75 10.15 35.05
C ASP A 277 -2.47 11.33 35.99
N PRO A 278 -3.40 12.28 36.14
CA PRO A 278 -3.18 13.49 36.95
C PRO A 278 -2.98 13.21 38.42
N ASN A 279 -3.37 12.03 38.95
CA ASN A 279 -3.25 11.67 40.35
C ASN A 279 -1.89 11.03 40.67
N SER A 280 -1.42 10.17 39.79
CA SER A 280 -0.19 9.39 39.98
C SER A 280 1.04 10.02 39.31
N GLY A 281 0.84 10.87 38.28
CA GLY A 281 1.91 11.43 37.45
C GLY A 281 2.59 10.42 36.52
N PHE A 282 2.06 9.17 36.43
CA PHE A 282 2.59 8.14 35.55
C PHE A 282 1.83 8.09 34.22
N CYS A 283 2.49 7.61 33.16
CA CYS A 283 1.85 7.32 31.90
C CYS A 283 0.80 6.21 32.09
N SER A 284 -0.47 6.52 31.86
CA SER A 284 -1.61 5.60 31.99
C SER A 284 -1.97 4.92 30.68
N ALA A 285 -1.74 5.59 29.55
CA ALA A 285 -2.05 5.11 28.22
C ALA A 285 -1.21 5.83 27.16
N VAL A 286 -1.26 5.29 25.95
CA VAL A 286 -0.74 5.95 24.75
C VAL A 286 -1.89 6.02 23.75
N SER A 287 -2.27 7.24 23.35
CA SER A 287 -3.37 7.48 22.43
C SER A 287 -2.88 7.97 21.06
N TYR A 288 -3.62 7.63 20.02
CA TYR A 288 -3.38 8.18 18.70
C TYR A 288 -3.59 9.69 18.68
N ALA A 289 -2.66 10.42 18.06
CA ALA A 289 -2.70 11.87 17.99
C ALA A 289 -2.99 12.39 16.59
N ALA A 290 -2.25 11.94 15.59
CA ALA A 290 -2.42 12.35 14.19
C ALA A 290 -1.61 11.47 13.24
N THR A 291 -1.94 11.53 11.96
CA THR A 291 -1.15 10.98 10.85
C THR A 291 -0.73 12.10 9.91
N TYR A 292 0.53 12.09 9.50
CA TYR A 292 1.04 12.99 8.47
C TYR A 292 1.77 12.22 7.37
N ILE A 293 1.64 12.74 6.13
CA ILE A 293 2.51 12.35 5.02
C ILE A 293 3.60 13.43 4.89
N TYR A 294 4.85 13.01 4.99
CA TYR A 294 6.00 13.88 4.75
C TYR A 294 6.63 13.55 3.39
N PRO A 295 6.64 14.50 2.45
CA PRO A 295 7.43 14.35 1.24
C PRO A 295 8.91 14.54 1.57
N LEU A 296 9.76 13.62 1.14
CA LEU A 296 11.22 13.69 1.26
C LEU A 296 11.83 13.71 -0.14
N ASN A 297 12.52 14.79 -0.48
CA ASN A 297 13.26 14.85 -1.73
C ASN A 297 14.53 14.00 -1.63
N VAL A 298 14.66 13.01 -2.50
CA VAL A 298 15.77 12.03 -2.47
C VAL A 298 17.13 12.64 -2.79
N GLU A 299 17.17 13.66 -3.68
CA GLU A 299 18.42 14.28 -4.12
C GLU A 299 19.00 15.23 -3.07
N SER A 300 18.14 15.95 -2.36
CA SER A 300 18.58 16.92 -1.33
C SER A 300 18.53 16.38 0.09
N GLY A 301 17.79 15.31 0.36
CA GLY A 301 17.53 14.79 1.70
C GLY A 301 16.64 15.71 2.56
N ILE A 302 15.93 16.66 1.94
CA ILE A 302 15.14 17.66 2.65
C ILE A 302 13.66 17.24 2.68
N TYR A 303 13.05 17.30 3.86
CA TYR A 303 11.61 17.15 4.03
C TYR A 303 10.87 18.40 3.53
N GLY A 304 9.81 18.18 2.76
CA GLY A 304 8.87 19.23 2.38
C GLY A 304 7.77 19.42 3.42
N GLU A 305 6.79 20.25 3.08
CA GLU A 305 5.64 20.54 3.96
C GLU A 305 4.80 19.28 4.19
N PRO A 306 4.51 18.96 5.46
CA PRO A 306 3.70 17.79 5.78
C PRO A 306 2.23 17.99 5.41
N VAL A 307 1.58 16.91 5.03
CA VAL A 307 0.14 16.88 4.77
C VAL A 307 -0.55 16.06 5.86
N LEU A 308 -1.48 16.70 6.58
CA LEU A 308 -2.30 16.03 7.58
C LEU A 308 -3.28 15.06 6.90
N VAL A 309 -3.29 13.82 7.36
CA VAL A 309 -4.26 12.80 6.92
C VAL A 309 -5.41 12.75 7.94
N PRO A 310 -6.66 13.02 7.53
CA PRO A 310 -7.80 12.85 8.43
C PRO A 310 -7.91 11.40 8.90
N SER A 311 -8.17 11.21 10.18
CA SER A 311 -8.37 9.90 10.80
C SER A 311 -9.75 9.32 10.46
N TYR A 312 -9.87 8.01 10.57
CA TYR A 312 -11.17 7.35 10.58
C TYR A 312 -11.81 7.50 11.97
N GLU A 313 -13.06 7.92 12.00
CA GLU A 313 -13.84 8.09 13.24
C GLU A 313 -15.05 7.15 13.23
N GLU A 314 -15.09 6.21 14.15
CA GLU A 314 -16.21 5.32 14.37
C GLU A 314 -16.89 5.67 15.71
N GLN A 315 -18.20 5.94 15.66
CA GLN A 315 -18.95 6.13 16.90
C GLN A 315 -19.20 4.77 17.57
N SER A 316 -18.61 4.57 18.74
CA SER A 316 -18.90 3.40 19.56
C SER A 316 -20.40 3.37 19.93
N LYS A 317 -21.05 2.24 19.65
CA LYS A 317 -22.47 2.02 19.97
C LYS A 317 -22.72 1.96 21.48
N ASP A 318 -21.69 1.61 22.26
CA ASP A 318 -21.82 1.33 23.71
C ASP A 318 -21.37 2.50 24.60
N SER A 319 -20.31 3.25 24.26
CA SER A 319 -19.77 4.32 25.09
C SER A 319 -20.17 5.72 24.62
N GLY A 320 -20.57 5.88 23.35
CA GLY A 320 -20.81 7.19 22.73
C GLY A 320 -19.55 7.98 22.43
N GLU A 321 -18.36 7.45 22.78
CA GLU A 321 -17.07 8.02 22.41
C GLU A 321 -16.70 7.60 21.00
N ALA A 322 -16.03 8.50 20.27
CA ALA A 322 -15.49 8.19 18.95
C ALA A 322 -14.21 7.35 19.10
N ASP A 323 -14.18 6.18 18.48
CA ASP A 323 -12.94 5.41 18.29
C ASP A 323 -12.22 5.98 17.07
N ILE A 324 -11.05 6.56 17.30
CA ILE A 324 -10.24 7.24 16.28
C ILE A 324 -9.09 6.31 15.87
N LYS A 325 -9.01 6.01 14.57
CA LYS A 325 -8.00 5.12 14.01
C LYS A 325 -7.26 5.76 12.85
N PRO A 326 -5.94 5.51 12.71
CA PRO A 326 -5.24 5.85 11.48
C PRO A 326 -5.75 4.98 10.32
N TYR A 327 -5.74 5.55 9.11
CA TYR A 327 -5.88 4.78 7.89
C TYR A 327 -4.57 4.09 7.53
N GLU A 328 -4.64 2.96 6.86
CA GLU A 328 -3.52 2.33 6.16
C GLU A 328 -3.35 2.98 4.77
N LEU A 329 -2.12 3.30 4.38
CA LEU A 329 -1.84 3.82 3.05
C LEU A 329 -1.65 2.66 2.07
N LEU A 330 -2.59 2.49 1.14
CA LEU A 330 -2.52 1.47 0.10
C LEU A 330 -1.51 1.85 -0.99
N GLY A 331 -1.46 3.13 -1.37
CA GLY A 331 -0.56 3.61 -2.41
C GLY A 331 -0.82 5.04 -2.84
N ILE A 332 -0.09 5.46 -3.87
CA ILE A 332 -0.29 6.73 -4.58
C ILE A 332 -0.49 6.45 -6.07
N THR A 333 -1.27 7.28 -6.76
CA THR A 333 -1.42 7.22 -8.22
C THR A 333 -0.41 8.13 -8.93
N GLU A 334 -0.20 7.92 -10.24
CA GLU A 334 0.63 8.80 -11.07
C GLU A 334 0.09 10.23 -11.17
N SER A 335 -1.23 10.40 -10.96
CA SER A 335 -1.90 11.72 -10.89
C SER A 335 -1.81 12.38 -9.50
N GLY A 336 -1.09 11.78 -8.54
CA GLY A 336 -0.81 12.35 -7.23
C GLY A 336 -1.96 12.26 -6.24
N TYR A 337 -2.73 11.17 -6.24
CA TYR A 337 -3.74 10.87 -5.22
C TYR A 337 -3.31 9.72 -4.34
N PHE A 338 -3.29 9.94 -3.03
CA PHE A 338 -3.12 8.90 -2.02
C PHE A 338 -4.42 8.13 -1.81
N PHE A 339 -4.31 6.83 -1.66
CA PHE A 339 -5.40 5.93 -1.35
C PHE A 339 -5.19 5.34 0.04
N PHE A 340 -6.10 5.65 0.94
CA PHE A 340 -6.08 5.16 2.31
C PHE A 340 -7.26 4.24 2.54
N ILE A 341 -7.03 3.13 3.21
CA ILE A 341 -8.08 2.17 3.55
C ILE A 341 -8.13 1.93 5.06
N THR A 342 -9.31 1.61 5.55
CA THR A 342 -9.48 1.03 6.89
C THR A 342 -10.49 -0.11 6.81
N PRO A 343 -10.21 -1.27 7.44
CA PRO A 343 -11.15 -2.39 7.42
C PRO A 343 -12.43 -2.06 8.17
N LEU A 344 -13.55 -2.49 7.61
CA LEU A 344 -14.89 -2.44 8.19
C LEU A 344 -15.44 -3.86 8.30
N GLU A 345 -16.55 -4.02 9.02
CA GLU A 345 -17.25 -5.29 9.13
C GLU A 345 -17.62 -5.92 7.77
N ASN A 346 -17.92 -5.08 6.76
CA ASN A 346 -18.35 -5.51 5.42
C ASN A 346 -17.47 -4.94 4.31
N GLY A 347 -16.16 -4.91 4.48
CA GLY A 347 -15.21 -4.41 3.48
C GLY A 347 -14.27 -3.34 3.99
N TYR A 348 -14.15 -2.23 3.27
CA TYR A 348 -13.21 -1.16 3.62
C TYR A 348 -13.86 0.21 3.42
N ASP A 349 -13.54 1.14 4.33
CA ASP A 349 -13.66 2.56 4.03
C ASP A 349 -12.44 2.99 3.23
N LEU A 350 -12.67 3.74 2.16
CA LEU A 350 -11.64 4.24 1.25
C LEU A 350 -11.64 5.77 1.29
N GLN A 351 -10.52 6.35 1.70
CA GLN A 351 -10.26 7.77 1.59
C GLN A 351 -9.27 8.02 0.45
N ILE A 352 -9.67 8.80 -0.55
CA ILE A 352 -8.81 9.25 -1.65
C ILE A 352 -8.48 10.72 -1.40
N MET A 353 -7.19 11.04 -1.28
CA MET A 353 -6.71 12.38 -0.94
C MET A 353 -5.66 12.84 -1.94
N GLN A 354 -5.84 14.05 -2.47
CA GLN A 354 -4.81 14.68 -3.30
C GLN A 354 -3.53 14.91 -2.50
N ASN A 355 -2.37 14.80 -3.13
CA ASN A 355 -1.07 14.87 -2.44
C ASN A 355 -0.79 16.18 -1.70
N ASN A 356 -1.53 17.26 -2.00
CA ASN A 356 -1.50 18.54 -1.27
C ASN A 356 -2.56 18.63 -0.16
N GLY A 357 -3.37 17.60 0.06
CA GLY A 357 -4.44 17.55 1.07
C GLY A 357 -5.70 18.36 0.76
N GLN A 358 -5.80 19.01 -0.39
CA GLN A 358 -6.91 19.93 -0.69
C GLN A 358 -8.22 19.23 -1.06
N LYS A 359 -8.14 18.08 -1.75
CA LYS A 359 -9.33 17.32 -2.15
C LYS A 359 -9.31 15.97 -1.44
N ILE A 360 -10.40 15.66 -0.75
CA ILE A 360 -10.58 14.40 -0.04
C ILE A 360 -11.96 13.83 -0.39
N ILE A 361 -11.99 12.56 -0.76
CA ILE A 361 -13.19 11.82 -1.13
C ILE A 361 -13.25 10.55 -0.32
N HIS A 362 -14.45 10.19 0.10
CA HIS A 362 -14.73 8.94 0.78
C HIS A 362 -15.59 8.03 -0.09
N LYS A 363 -15.20 6.79 -0.19
CA LYS A 363 -15.91 5.70 -0.88
C LYS A 363 -15.95 4.48 0.04
N LYS A 364 -16.72 3.47 -0.34
CA LYS A 364 -16.72 2.18 0.33
C LYS A 364 -16.43 1.08 -0.66
N LEU A 365 -15.57 0.15 -0.27
CA LEU A 365 -15.36 -1.11 -0.96
C LEU A 365 -16.15 -2.17 -0.19
N LEU A 366 -17.22 -2.69 -0.78
CA LEU A 366 -17.97 -3.78 -0.14
C LEU A 366 -17.29 -5.11 -0.48
N VAL A 367 -17.01 -5.89 0.55
CA VAL A 367 -16.42 -7.23 0.46
C VAL A 367 -17.14 -8.11 1.47
N GLN A 368 -17.65 -9.26 1.05
CA GLN A 368 -18.17 -10.26 1.98
C GLN A 368 -17.01 -10.92 2.71
N GLN A 369 -16.78 -10.52 3.95
CA GLN A 369 -15.64 -10.98 4.75
C GLN A 369 -15.90 -12.27 5.54
N GLU A 370 -17.15 -12.67 5.73
CA GLU A 370 -17.53 -13.79 6.59
C GLU A 370 -16.85 -15.13 6.24
N ASP A 371 -16.53 -15.32 4.96
CA ASP A 371 -15.87 -16.54 4.44
C ASP A 371 -14.44 -16.31 3.97
N LEU A 372 -13.89 -15.09 4.10
CA LEU A 372 -12.54 -14.81 3.64
C LEU A 372 -11.50 -15.36 4.60
N LEU A 373 -10.60 -16.18 4.07
CA LEU A 373 -9.42 -16.70 4.75
C LEU A 373 -8.16 -15.91 4.42
N PHE A 374 -8.14 -15.26 3.27
CA PHE A 374 -7.02 -14.44 2.82
C PHE A 374 -7.52 -13.30 1.93
N SER A 375 -6.91 -12.13 2.10
CA SER A 375 -7.11 -10.99 1.21
C SER A 375 -5.81 -10.25 1.00
N ARG A 376 -5.54 -9.83 -0.23
CA ARG A 376 -4.41 -8.98 -0.58
C ARG A 376 -4.85 -7.96 -1.59
N LEU A 377 -4.71 -6.67 -1.25
CA LEU A 377 -5.05 -5.56 -2.12
C LEU A 377 -3.77 -4.97 -2.73
N ASP A 378 -3.90 -4.40 -3.92
CA ASP A 378 -2.88 -3.62 -4.63
C ASP A 378 -3.54 -2.42 -5.32
N LEU A 379 -2.80 -1.33 -5.45
CA LEU A 379 -3.23 -0.13 -6.15
C LEU A 379 -2.40 0.04 -7.42
N SER A 380 -3.06 0.04 -8.57
CA SER A 380 -2.39 0.42 -9.82
C SER A 380 -2.08 1.92 -9.86
N LYS A 381 -1.11 2.31 -10.69
CA LYS A 381 -0.74 3.71 -10.86
C LYS A 381 -1.88 4.58 -11.39
N GLU A 382 -2.83 4.00 -12.11
CA GLU A 382 -4.00 4.69 -12.64
C GLU A 382 -5.10 4.89 -11.59
N GLY A 383 -5.07 4.14 -10.48
CA GLY A 383 -6.09 4.22 -9.42
C GLY A 383 -7.10 3.07 -9.43
N ILE A 384 -6.77 1.95 -10.08
CA ILE A 384 -7.57 0.74 -9.98
C ILE A 384 -7.09 -0.04 -8.76
N ILE A 385 -8.00 -0.35 -7.84
CA ILE A 385 -7.71 -1.23 -6.72
C ILE A 385 -7.99 -2.65 -7.18
N SER A 386 -7.01 -3.52 -7.11
CA SER A 386 -7.15 -4.96 -7.38
C SER A 386 -6.97 -5.77 -6.11
N ALA A 387 -7.56 -6.96 -6.05
CA ALA A 387 -7.38 -7.85 -4.91
C ALA A 387 -7.48 -9.33 -5.29
N ILE A 388 -6.74 -10.14 -4.50
CA ILE A 388 -7.02 -11.57 -4.35
C ILE A 388 -7.88 -11.71 -3.10
N LEU A 389 -9.07 -12.28 -3.27
CA LEU A 389 -9.99 -12.62 -2.19
C LEU A 389 -10.18 -14.13 -2.19
N ALA A 390 -9.72 -14.80 -1.14
CA ALA A 390 -9.71 -16.25 -1.07
C ALA A 390 -10.59 -16.78 0.07
N ASN A 391 -11.42 -17.76 -0.23
CA ASN A 391 -12.26 -18.50 0.71
C ASN A 391 -11.82 -19.97 0.80
N ASN A 392 -12.66 -20.85 1.34
CA ASN A 392 -12.35 -22.28 1.46
C ASN A 392 -12.30 -23.04 0.12
N PHE A 393 -12.78 -22.48 -0.99
CA PHE A 393 -13.00 -23.19 -2.24
C PHE A 393 -12.15 -22.66 -3.39
N GLU A 394 -11.95 -21.35 -3.46
CA GLU A 394 -11.30 -20.68 -4.57
C GLU A 394 -10.71 -19.33 -4.18
N ALA A 395 -9.82 -18.81 -5.00
CA ALA A 395 -9.32 -17.45 -4.94
C ALA A 395 -9.90 -16.62 -6.09
N SER A 396 -10.63 -15.56 -5.78
CA SER A 396 -11.17 -14.64 -6.76
C SER A 396 -10.24 -13.45 -6.96
N VAL A 397 -9.89 -13.13 -8.20
CA VAL A 397 -9.27 -11.87 -8.56
C VAL A 397 -10.37 -10.86 -8.89
N VAL A 398 -10.38 -9.76 -8.17
CA VAL A 398 -11.39 -8.71 -8.29
C VAL A 398 -10.74 -7.34 -8.46
N TRP A 399 -11.49 -6.36 -8.94
CA TRP A 399 -11.07 -4.98 -8.92
C TRP A 399 -12.20 -4.00 -8.63
N TRP A 400 -11.81 -2.75 -8.25
CA TRP A 400 -12.69 -1.59 -8.12
C TRP A 400 -12.10 -0.44 -8.94
N ARG A 401 -12.92 0.17 -9.82
CA ARG A 401 -12.54 1.24 -10.73
C ARG A 401 -12.59 2.61 -10.03
N ALA A 402 -11.61 2.87 -9.14
CA ALA A 402 -11.51 4.17 -8.50
C ALA A 402 -10.83 5.24 -9.39
N ASP A 403 -10.16 4.82 -10.46
CA ASP A 403 -9.65 5.66 -11.55
C ASP A 403 -10.75 6.54 -12.17
N GLU A 404 -11.96 6.01 -12.41
CA GLU A 404 -13.10 6.77 -12.91
C GLU A 404 -13.48 7.95 -11.98
N THR A 405 -13.29 7.79 -10.67
CA THR A 405 -13.48 8.86 -9.70
C THR A 405 -12.42 9.94 -9.85
N ILE A 406 -11.15 9.56 -10.00
CA ILE A 406 -10.04 10.51 -10.19
C ILE A 406 -10.23 11.29 -11.48
N ASP A 407 -10.56 10.62 -12.58
CA ASP A 407 -10.80 11.26 -13.88
C ASP A 407 -11.89 12.33 -13.80
N SER A 408 -12.94 12.08 -13.02
CA SER A 408 -14.01 13.04 -12.77
C SER A 408 -13.60 14.27 -11.96
N LEU A 409 -12.45 14.20 -11.26
CA LEU A 409 -11.91 15.30 -10.45
C LEU A 409 -10.92 16.17 -11.22
N ILE A 410 -10.28 15.59 -12.23
CA ILE A 410 -9.26 16.26 -13.06
C ILE A 410 -9.93 17.06 -14.18
N ASN A 411 -11.09 16.58 -14.69
CA ASN A 411 -11.89 17.23 -15.73
C ASN A 411 -12.91 18.22 -15.13
#